data_408fe9358481ab4c9dfe20617dccb5ce
#
_entry.id   408fe9358481ab4c9dfe20617dccb5ce
#
_cell.length_a   1.000
_cell.length_b   1.000
_cell.length_c   1.000
_cell.angle_alpha   90.00
_cell.angle_beta   90.00
_cell.angle_gamma   90.00
#
_symmetry.space_group_name_H-M   'P 1'
#
loop_
_entity.id
_entity.type
_entity.pdbx_description
1 polymer ?
#
loop_
_entity_poly.entity_id
_entity_poly.type
_entity_poly.pdbx_seq_one_letter_code
_entity_poly.pdbx_strand_id
1 'polypeptide(L)'
;MPRKTPNENPDSPVRRCILTGERAQQRLLIRLALGPDGQVAADIHGKAPGRGAWVGVPADDLESARAKGKLTGLLKRAFKVSELSVPDDLVVRIKEGLEKATLDRLGLEARSSNLLSGAEKVDAAARSGAVALLLHASDASDDGASKRDQSWRVGLEEEGSGRKGTRLPVDRDRLSAALGRSNSVHVAITDAKAAERVKHHLDRWLYFIGCSNARGDAKANLRELNASDGN
;
A
#
# COMPACT_ATOMS: atom_id res chain seq x y z
N MET A 1 12.36 28.42 -2.82
CA MET A 1 11.66 27.53 -3.76
C MET A 1 11.31 26.27 -2.99
N PRO A 2 10.04 25.83 -2.89
CA PRO A 2 9.69 24.61 -2.20
C PRO A 2 10.30 23.42 -2.95
N ARG A 3 10.97 22.52 -2.23
CA ARG A 3 11.51 21.27 -2.79
C ARG A 3 10.33 20.41 -3.20
N LYS A 4 10.23 20.08 -4.49
CA LYS A 4 9.30 19.06 -4.98
C LYS A 4 9.58 17.74 -4.26
N THR A 5 8.57 17.21 -3.62
CA THR A 5 8.64 15.88 -3.00
C THR A 5 8.85 14.83 -4.08
N PRO A 6 9.74 13.81 -3.90
CA PRO A 6 10.15 12.86 -4.94
C PRO A 6 9.08 11.81 -5.30
N ASN A 7 7.82 12.02 -5.00
CA ASN A 7 6.80 10.97 -5.06
C ASN A 7 5.73 11.15 -6.16
N GLU A 8 5.98 12.04 -7.10
CA GLU A 8 5.10 12.20 -8.26
C GLU A 8 5.74 11.52 -9.47
N ASN A 9 5.31 10.29 -9.77
CA ASN A 9 5.42 9.81 -11.14
C ASN A 9 4.25 10.44 -11.90
N PRO A 10 4.45 11.56 -12.63
CA PRO A 10 3.40 12.29 -13.32
C PRO A 10 2.72 11.47 -14.42
N ASP A 11 3.32 10.35 -14.82
CA ASP A 11 2.86 9.49 -15.91
C ASP A 11 1.92 8.35 -15.47
N SER A 12 1.53 8.27 -14.19
CA SER A 12 0.57 7.25 -13.77
C SER A 12 -0.83 7.62 -14.26
N PRO A 13 -1.48 6.81 -15.12
CA PRO A 13 -2.81 7.13 -15.64
C PRO A 13 -3.81 7.37 -14.52
N VAL A 14 -4.61 8.43 -14.65
CA VAL A 14 -5.70 8.72 -13.72
C VAL A 14 -6.90 7.83 -14.04
N ARG A 15 -7.53 7.28 -13.01
CA ARG A 15 -8.74 6.46 -13.09
C ARG A 15 -9.80 6.99 -12.15
N ARG A 16 -11.06 6.64 -12.40
CA ARG A 16 -12.19 7.02 -11.56
C ARG A 16 -12.64 5.85 -10.70
N CYS A 17 -12.78 6.08 -9.39
CA CYS A 17 -13.42 5.13 -8.49
C CYS A 17 -14.90 4.97 -8.87
N ILE A 18 -15.35 3.73 -9.11
CA ILE A 18 -16.74 3.47 -9.50
C ILE A 18 -17.74 3.70 -8.36
N LEU A 19 -17.29 3.68 -7.11
CA LEU A 19 -18.13 3.84 -5.91
C LEU A 19 -18.30 5.29 -5.51
N THR A 20 -17.24 6.10 -5.55
CA THR A 20 -17.25 7.50 -5.10
C THR A 20 -17.30 8.49 -6.26
N GLY A 21 -16.91 8.08 -7.47
CA GLY A 21 -16.74 8.96 -8.61
C GLY A 21 -15.44 9.79 -8.60
N GLU A 22 -14.69 9.76 -7.51
CA GLU A 22 -13.43 10.49 -7.37
C GLU A 22 -12.35 9.95 -8.33
N ARG A 23 -11.50 10.86 -8.79
CA ARG A 23 -10.39 10.54 -9.68
C ARG A 23 -9.12 10.37 -8.84
N ALA A 24 -8.31 9.38 -9.17
CA ALA A 24 -7.04 9.12 -8.52
C ALA A 24 -6.04 8.50 -9.50
N GLN A 25 -4.76 8.60 -9.16
CA GLN A 25 -3.74 7.85 -9.89
C GLN A 25 -4.02 6.35 -9.80
N GLN A 26 -3.91 5.65 -10.91
CA GLN A 26 -4.18 4.22 -11.02
C GLN A 26 -3.48 3.40 -9.94
N ARG A 27 -2.26 3.77 -9.58
CA ARG A 27 -1.46 3.09 -8.56
C ARG A 27 -2.07 3.10 -7.15
N LEU A 28 -2.96 4.06 -6.86
CA LEU A 28 -3.64 4.17 -5.56
C LEU A 28 -4.95 3.38 -5.52
N LEU A 29 -5.42 2.90 -6.66
CA LEU A 29 -6.69 2.20 -6.79
C LEU A 29 -6.49 0.69 -6.91
N ILE A 30 -7.54 -0.05 -6.61
CA ILE A 30 -7.62 -1.49 -6.81
C ILE A 30 -8.40 -1.73 -8.08
N ARG A 31 -7.84 -2.51 -8.99
CA ARG A 31 -8.54 -2.94 -10.21
C ARG A 31 -9.35 -4.18 -9.94
N LEU A 32 -10.59 -4.16 -10.40
CA LEU A 32 -11.45 -5.33 -10.51
C LEU A 32 -11.54 -5.72 -11.99
N ALA A 33 -11.47 -7.00 -12.27
CA ALA A 33 -11.59 -7.56 -13.61
C ALA A 33 -12.76 -8.55 -13.67
N LEU A 34 -13.34 -8.72 -14.85
CA LEU A 34 -14.36 -9.72 -15.10
C LEU A 34 -13.71 -10.94 -15.74
N GLY A 35 -13.85 -12.10 -15.10
CA GLY A 35 -13.41 -13.37 -15.62
C GLY A 35 -14.28 -13.86 -16.79
N PRO A 36 -13.79 -14.84 -17.57
CA PRO A 36 -14.56 -15.44 -18.67
C PRO A 36 -15.80 -16.21 -18.19
N ASP A 37 -15.82 -16.61 -16.93
CA ASP A 37 -16.93 -17.25 -16.23
C ASP A 37 -17.99 -16.26 -15.71
N GLY A 38 -17.83 -14.97 -15.99
CA GLY A 38 -18.70 -13.92 -15.49
C GLY A 38 -18.46 -13.53 -14.02
N GLN A 39 -17.46 -14.10 -13.35
CA GLN A 39 -17.11 -13.71 -11.99
C GLN A 39 -16.18 -12.48 -11.95
N VAL A 40 -16.43 -11.63 -10.97
CA VAL A 40 -15.56 -10.48 -10.68
C VAL A 40 -14.38 -10.94 -9.81
N ALA A 41 -13.18 -10.58 -10.21
CA ALA A 41 -11.96 -10.91 -9.49
C ALA A 41 -11.14 -9.64 -9.15
N ALA A 42 -10.37 -9.70 -8.06
CA ALA A 42 -9.39 -8.69 -7.71
C ALA A 42 -8.14 -8.82 -8.60
N ASP A 43 -7.83 -7.79 -9.37
CA ASP A 43 -6.61 -7.70 -10.17
C ASP A 43 -5.58 -6.78 -9.50
N ILE A 44 -4.98 -7.28 -8.44
CA ILE A 44 -4.06 -6.52 -7.58
C ILE A 44 -2.86 -5.95 -8.35
N HIS A 45 -2.40 -6.67 -9.37
CA HIS A 45 -1.25 -6.29 -10.19
C HIS A 45 -1.62 -5.52 -11.46
N GLY A 46 -2.92 -5.36 -11.77
CA GLY A 46 -3.38 -4.65 -12.95
C GLY A 46 -3.07 -5.36 -14.29
N LYS A 47 -2.91 -6.69 -14.28
CA LYS A 47 -2.45 -7.49 -15.43
C LYS A 47 -3.55 -8.26 -16.14
N ALA A 48 -4.75 -8.35 -15.58
CA ALA A 48 -5.84 -9.06 -16.22
C ALA A 48 -6.18 -8.42 -17.57
N PRO A 49 -6.49 -9.23 -18.62
CA PRO A 49 -6.89 -8.69 -19.90
C PRO A 49 -8.25 -7.97 -19.83
N GLY A 50 -8.54 -7.19 -20.83
CA GLY A 50 -9.84 -6.55 -21.01
C GLY A 50 -10.06 -5.31 -20.14
N ARG A 51 -11.36 -4.96 -20.01
CA ARG A 51 -11.79 -3.77 -19.28
C ARG A 51 -11.68 -4.00 -17.77
N GLY A 52 -11.17 -2.99 -17.03
CA GLY A 52 -11.12 -2.99 -15.58
C GLY A 52 -12.06 -1.95 -14.97
N ALA A 53 -12.62 -2.27 -13.81
CA ALA A 53 -13.28 -1.31 -12.92
C ALA A 53 -12.33 -0.97 -11.75
N TRP A 54 -12.35 0.28 -11.30
CA TRP A 54 -11.39 0.76 -10.30
C TRP A 54 -12.13 1.17 -9.03
N VAL A 55 -11.61 0.76 -7.88
CA VAL A 55 -12.13 1.10 -6.56
C VAL A 55 -11.03 1.71 -5.70
N GLY A 56 -11.35 2.81 -5.00
CA GLY A 56 -10.45 3.54 -4.12
C GLY A 56 -11.15 3.87 -2.80
N VAL A 57 -11.63 2.83 -2.11
CA VAL A 57 -12.33 2.94 -0.84
C VAL A 57 -11.77 1.91 0.15
N PRO A 58 -11.90 2.14 1.47
CA PRO A 58 -11.60 1.14 2.48
C PRO A 58 -12.44 -0.13 2.33
N ALA A 59 -11.95 -1.22 2.93
CA ALA A 59 -12.59 -2.53 2.86
C ALA A 59 -14.04 -2.53 3.38
N ASP A 60 -14.30 -1.81 4.48
CA ASP A 60 -15.63 -1.74 5.09
C ASP A 60 -16.64 -1.02 4.19
N ASP A 61 -16.20 0.04 3.48
CA ASP A 61 -17.04 0.76 2.51
C ASP A 61 -17.33 -0.11 1.29
N LEU A 62 -16.32 -0.87 0.82
CA LEU A 62 -16.47 -1.81 -0.29
C LEU A 62 -17.44 -2.94 0.09
N GLU A 63 -17.29 -3.52 1.29
CA GLU A 63 -18.16 -4.57 1.80
C GLU A 63 -19.60 -4.07 1.96
N SER A 64 -19.78 -2.88 2.51
CA SER A 64 -21.11 -2.26 2.61
C SER A 64 -21.77 -2.07 1.24
N ALA A 65 -20.99 -1.64 0.23
CA ALA A 65 -21.50 -1.49 -1.12
C ALA A 65 -21.83 -2.84 -1.79
N ARG A 66 -21.05 -3.89 -1.48
CA ARG A 66 -21.31 -5.27 -1.94
C ARG A 66 -22.59 -5.81 -1.32
N ALA A 67 -22.69 -5.78 0.00
CA ALA A 67 -23.85 -6.32 0.74
C ALA A 67 -25.17 -5.63 0.35
N LYS A 68 -25.14 -4.35 0.03
CA LYS A 68 -26.31 -3.59 -0.45
C LYS A 68 -26.60 -3.76 -1.95
N GLY A 69 -25.87 -4.59 -2.67
CA GLY A 69 -26.01 -4.78 -4.12
C GLY A 69 -25.57 -3.59 -4.99
N LYS A 70 -25.15 -2.46 -4.39
CA LYS A 70 -24.71 -1.26 -5.11
C LYS A 70 -23.50 -1.56 -6.00
N LEU A 71 -22.54 -2.33 -5.49
CA LEU A 71 -21.33 -2.70 -6.22
C LEU A 71 -21.66 -3.47 -7.50
N THR A 72 -22.57 -4.45 -7.44
CA THR A 72 -23.02 -5.24 -8.60
C THR A 72 -23.54 -4.36 -9.72
N GLY A 73 -24.44 -3.40 -9.42
CA GLY A 73 -25.01 -2.49 -10.41
C GLY A 73 -23.97 -1.59 -11.07
N LEU A 74 -22.96 -1.11 -10.28
CA LEU A 74 -21.87 -0.29 -10.80
C LEU A 74 -20.92 -1.10 -11.70
N LEU A 75 -20.64 -2.35 -11.32
CA LEU A 75 -19.78 -3.24 -12.10
C LEU A 75 -20.44 -3.65 -13.43
N LYS A 76 -21.75 -3.97 -13.44
CA LYS A 76 -22.50 -4.24 -14.69
C LYS A 76 -22.34 -3.07 -15.68
N ARG A 77 -22.48 -1.83 -15.20
CA ARG A 77 -22.27 -0.61 -16.01
C ARG A 77 -20.82 -0.47 -16.48
N ALA A 78 -19.85 -0.68 -15.58
CA ALA A 78 -18.44 -0.52 -15.90
C ALA A 78 -17.96 -1.54 -16.93
N PHE A 79 -18.40 -2.80 -16.82
CA PHE A 79 -18.05 -3.86 -17.76
C PHE A 79 -18.94 -3.91 -18.99
N LYS A 80 -20.08 -3.21 -18.98
CA LYS A 80 -21.10 -3.21 -20.05
C LYS A 80 -21.67 -4.63 -20.29
N VAL A 81 -22.08 -5.29 -19.21
CA VAL A 81 -22.70 -6.62 -19.23
C VAL A 81 -24.03 -6.59 -18.51
N SER A 82 -24.96 -7.46 -18.91
CA SER A 82 -26.25 -7.64 -18.25
C SER A 82 -26.13 -8.46 -16.96
N GLU A 83 -25.18 -9.40 -16.94
CA GLU A 83 -25.00 -10.34 -15.84
C GLU A 83 -23.53 -10.43 -15.42
N LEU A 84 -23.30 -10.55 -14.14
CA LEU A 84 -22.03 -10.89 -13.52
C LEU A 84 -22.28 -11.35 -12.09
N SER A 85 -21.31 -12.08 -11.54
CA SER A 85 -21.28 -12.54 -10.15
C SER A 85 -20.18 -11.81 -9.39
N VAL A 86 -20.51 -11.28 -8.21
CA VAL A 86 -19.56 -10.71 -7.27
C VAL A 86 -19.40 -11.69 -6.13
N PRO A 87 -18.22 -12.33 -5.96
CA PRO A 87 -18.00 -13.29 -4.89
C PRO A 87 -18.20 -12.68 -3.50
N ASP A 88 -18.77 -13.45 -2.57
CA ASP A 88 -18.96 -12.98 -1.19
C ASP A 88 -17.65 -12.70 -0.48
N ASP A 89 -16.59 -13.39 -0.82
CA ASP A 89 -15.25 -13.24 -0.27
C ASP A 89 -14.36 -12.24 -1.04
N LEU A 90 -14.93 -11.44 -1.98
CA LEU A 90 -14.16 -10.49 -2.80
C LEU A 90 -13.28 -9.57 -1.95
N VAL A 91 -13.83 -9.03 -0.85
CA VAL A 91 -13.10 -8.10 0.04
C VAL A 91 -11.97 -8.81 0.77
N VAL A 92 -12.19 -10.06 1.19
CA VAL A 92 -11.16 -10.91 1.81
C VAL A 92 -10.03 -11.17 0.83
N ARG A 93 -10.35 -11.60 -0.39
CA ARG A 93 -9.36 -11.82 -1.47
C ARG A 93 -8.54 -10.57 -1.80
N ILE A 94 -9.16 -9.39 -1.74
CA ILE A 94 -8.43 -8.12 -1.95
C ILE A 94 -7.45 -7.89 -0.80
N LYS A 95 -7.86 -8.07 0.47
CA LYS A 95 -6.99 -7.91 1.64
C LYS A 95 -5.77 -8.83 1.54
N GLU A 96 -6.00 -10.12 1.32
CA GLU A 96 -4.95 -11.14 1.18
C GLU A 96 -4.03 -10.85 -0.02
N GLY A 97 -4.60 -10.45 -1.14
CA GLY A 97 -3.84 -10.12 -2.35
C GLY A 97 -2.95 -8.90 -2.17
N LEU A 98 -3.40 -7.86 -1.46
CA LEU A 98 -2.60 -6.66 -1.15
C LEU A 98 -1.48 -6.97 -0.15
N GLU A 99 -1.78 -7.75 0.90
CA GLU A 99 -0.79 -8.25 1.84
C GLU A 99 0.30 -9.03 1.10
N LYS A 100 -0.13 -10.05 0.33
CA LYS A 100 0.79 -10.89 -0.44
C LYS A 100 1.66 -10.07 -1.38
N ALA A 101 1.09 -9.13 -2.14
CA ALA A 101 1.84 -8.29 -3.07
C ALA A 101 2.87 -7.41 -2.35
N THR A 102 2.56 -6.92 -1.14
CA THR A 102 3.48 -6.15 -0.31
C THR A 102 4.62 -7.02 0.22
N LEU A 103 4.30 -8.18 0.77
CA LEU A 103 5.30 -9.13 1.29
C LEU A 103 6.21 -9.69 0.19
N ASP A 104 5.65 -10.04 -0.97
CA ASP A 104 6.41 -10.47 -2.16
C ASP A 104 7.40 -9.37 -2.59
N ARG A 105 6.97 -8.10 -2.57
CA ARG A 105 7.85 -6.96 -2.89
C ARG A 105 8.98 -6.83 -1.89
N LEU A 106 8.71 -6.92 -0.59
CA LEU A 106 9.73 -6.91 0.45
C LEU A 106 10.74 -8.05 0.26
N GLY A 107 10.27 -9.26 -0.05
CA GLY A 107 11.12 -10.41 -0.36
C GLY A 107 12.01 -10.19 -1.59
N LEU A 108 11.51 -9.51 -2.63
CA LEU A 108 12.31 -9.13 -3.80
C LEU A 108 13.41 -8.14 -3.43
N GLU A 109 13.09 -7.10 -2.66
CA GLU A 109 14.09 -6.11 -2.24
C GLU A 109 15.13 -6.72 -1.27
N ALA A 110 14.75 -7.71 -0.46
CA ALA A 110 15.69 -8.47 0.38
C ALA A 110 16.70 -9.27 -0.47
N ARG A 111 16.23 -9.94 -1.52
CA ARG A 111 17.11 -10.67 -2.46
C ARG A 111 18.01 -9.76 -3.29
N SER A 112 17.56 -8.54 -3.56
CA SER A 112 18.34 -7.51 -4.27
C SER A 112 19.29 -6.72 -3.36
N SER A 113 19.44 -7.12 -2.10
CA SER A 113 20.29 -6.46 -1.09
C SER A 113 19.90 -4.98 -0.78
N ASN A 114 18.69 -4.56 -1.17
CA ASN A 114 18.16 -3.23 -0.88
C ASN A 114 17.53 -3.14 0.52
N LEU A 115 17.45 -4.27 1.24
CA LEU A 115 16.76 -4.39 2.52
C LEU A 115 17.65 -5.02 3.56
N LEU A 116 17.72 -4.38 4.72
CA LEU A 116 18.41 -4.86 5.92
C LEU A 116 17.37 -5.35 6.94
N SER A 117 17.70 -6.40 7.68
CA SER A 117 16.95 -6.88 8.84
C SER A 117 17.89 -7.24 9.98
N GLY A 118 17.36 -7.24 11.21
CA GLY A 118 18.12 -7.43 12.44
C GLY A 118 18.43 -6.10 13.12
N ALA A 119 18.25 -6.10 14.45
CA ALA A 119 18.21 -4.87 15.25
C ALA A 119 19.48 -4.01 15.10
N GLU A 120 20.66 -4.61 15.16
CA GLU A 120 21.95 -3.90 15.09
C GLU A 120 22.22 -3.32 13.69
N LYS A 121 21.96 -4.10 12.63
CA LYS A 121 22.17 -3.66 11.25
C LYS A 121 21.24 -2.51 10.88
N VAL A 122 19.97 -2.61 11.32
CA VAL A 122 18.97 -1.56 11.10
C VAL A 122 19.34 -0.30 11.87
N ASP A 123 19.78 -0.42 13.12
CA ASP A 123 20.19 0.70 13.95
C ASP A 123 21.42 1.42 13.36
N ALA A 124 22.44 0.69 12.95
CA ALA A 124 23.63 1.25 12.33
C ALA A 124 23.31 1.99 11.02
N ALA A 125 22.51 1.39 10.15
CA ALA A 125 22.08 2.03 8.90
C ALA A 125 21.19 3.27 9.16
N ALA A 126 20.33 3.21 10.18
CA ALA A 126 19.50 4.33 10.57
C ALA A 126 20.32 5.52 11.04
N ARG A 127 21.32 5.29 11.93
CA ARG A 127 22.22 6.35 12.42
C ARG A 127 23.11 6.96 11.35
N SER A 128 23.47 6.19 10.33
CA SER A 128 24.28 6.71 9.22
C SER A 128 23.48 7.49 8.17
N GLY A 129 22.16 7.66 8.35
CA GLY A 129 21.29 8.32 7.36
C GLY A 129 21.01 7.50 6.10
N ALA A 130 21.39 6.22 6.06
CA ALA A 130 21.26 5.37 4.88
C ALA A 130 19.85 4.79 4.70
N VAL A 131 18.91 5.03 5.62
CA VAL A 131 17.58 4.42 5.58
C VAL A 131 16.58 5.32 4.89
N ALA A 132 16.05 4.86 3.76
CA ALA A 132 14.98 5.53 3.02
C ALA A 132 13.57 5.16 3.55
N LEU A 133 13.38 3.94 4.07
CA LEU A 133 12.12 3.49 4.65
C LEU A 133 12.38 2.52 5.81
N LEU A 134 11.77 2.80 6.96
CA LEU A 134 11.86 1.98 8.18
C LEU A 134 10.52 1.32 8.44
N LEU A 135 10.53 -0.01 8.68
CA LEU A 135 9.35 -0.81 8.92
C LEU A 135 9.51 -1.65 10.19
N HIS A 136 8.42 -1.86 10.92
CA HIS A 136 8.36 -2.68 12.11
C HIS A 136 7.25 -3.73 11.98
N ALA A 137 7.49 -4.96 12.44
CA ALA A 137 6.43 -5.96 12.57
C ALA A 137 5.36 -5.50 13.58
N SER A 138 4.14 -6.03 13.49
CA SER A 138 3.03 -5.65 14.37
C SER A 138 3.32 -5.94 15.85
N ASP A 139 4.07 -7.01 16.11
CA ASP A 139 4.48 -7.48 17.43
C ASP A 139 5.86 -6.93 17.89
N ALA A 140 6.42 -5.94 17.18
CA ALA A 140 7.60 -5.23 17.65
C ALA A 140 7.30 -4.51 18.97
N SER A 141 8.18 -4.61 19.96
CA SER A 141 8.02 -3.86 21.20
C SER A 141 8.10 -2.36 20.94
N ASP A 142 7.35 -1.58 21.71
CA ASP A 142 7.34 -0.12 21.55
C ASP A 142 8.70 0.50 21.85
N ASP A 143 9.44 -0.03 22.83
CA ASP A 143 10.82 0.37 23.12
C ASP A 143 11.74 0.08 21.93
N GLY A 144 11.65 -1.14 21.37
CA GLY A 144 12.44 -1.53 20.20
C GLY A 144 12.16 -0.67 18.97
N ALA A 145 10.89 -0.37 18.67
CA ALA A 145 10.51 0.49 17.58
C ALA A 145 10.99 1.94 17.82
N SER A 146 10.72 2.50 19.02
CA SER A 146 11.11 3.87 19.36
C SER A 146 12.61 4.12 19.27
N LYS A 147 13.45 3.15 19.67
CA LYS A 147 14.91 3.25 19.53
C LYS A 147 15.36 3.37 18.08
N ARG A 148 14.76 2.58 17.16
CA ARG A 148 15.09 2.63 15.72
C ARG A 148 14.55 3.88 15.07
N ASP A 149 13.36 4.32 15.48
CA ASP A 149 12.78 5.60 15.04
C ASP A 149 13.68 6.78 15.43
N GLN A 150 14.21 6.78 16.66
CA GLN A 150 15.16 7.80 17.11
C GLN A 150 16.45 7.75 16.30
N SER A 151 17.05 6.56 16.14
CA SER A 151 18.26 6.39 15.33
C SER A 151 18.06 6.88 13.90
N TRP A 152 16.88 6.65 13.33
CA TRP A 152 16.54 7.12 11.98
C TRP A 152 16.42 8.64 11.91
N ARG A 153 15.78 9.28 12.89
CA ARG A 153 15.72 10.75 12.97
C ARG A 153 17.10 11.38 13.13
N VAL A 154 17.95 10.81 14.00
CA VAL A 154 19.34 11.27 14.20
C VAL A 154 20.13 11.20 12.89
N GLY A 155 20.07 10.07 12.18
CA GLY A 155 20.79 9.91 10.91
C GLY A 155 20.30 10.83 9.79
N LEU A 156 19.05 11.31 9.86
CA LEU A 156 18.48 12.27 8.91
C LEU A 156 18.58 13.74 9.37
N GLU A 157 19.18 14.00 10.55
CA GLU A 157 19.20 15.33 11.16
C GLU A 157 17.78 15.91 11.39
N GLU A 158 16.83 15.03 11.76
CA GLU A 158 15.41 15.34 11.93
C GLU A 158 14.92 15.03 13.37
N GLU A 159 15.76 15.19 14.40
CA GLU A 159 15.44 14.89 15.79
C GLU A 159 14.21 15.68 16.22
N GLY A 160 13.44 16.09 16.22
CA GLY A 160 12.20 16.79 16.63
C GLY A 160 11.04 16.56 15.67
N SER A 161 11.26 15.91 14.54
CA SER A 161 10.24 15.77 13.49
C SER A 161 9.08 14.85 13.87
N GLY A 162 9.28 13.98 14.88
CA GLY A 162 8.30 12.94 15.21
C GLY A 162 8.21 11.81 14.18
N ARG A 163 9.10 11.77 13.17
CA ARG A 163 9.16 10.70 12.17
C ARG A 163 9.27 9.34 12.83
N LYS A 164 8.47 8.40 12.35
CA LYS A 164 8.42 7.01 12.82
C LYS A 164 8.43 6.03 11.66
N GLY A 165 8.99 4.85 11.89
CA GLY A 165 8.84 3.73 10.98
C GLY A 165 7.39 3.27 10.90
N THR A 166 7.02 2.68 9.78
CA THR A 166 5.67 2.15 9.59
C THR A 166 5.53 0.79 10.25
N ARG A 167 4.54 0.63 11.13
CA ARG A 167 4.19 -0.66 11.73
C ARG A 167 3.34 -1.45 10.72
N LEU A 168 3.85 -2.59 10.30
CA LEU A 168 3.16 -3.50 9.39
C LEU A 168 2.02 -4.24 10.12
N PRO A 169 0.90 -4.55 9.48
CA PRO A 169 -0.17 -5.34 10.08
C PRO A 169 0.09 -6.86 10.06
N VAL A 170 1.36 -7.26 10.05
CA VAL A 170 1.83 -8.65 10.15
C VAL A 170 2.90 -8.77 11.21
N ASP A 171 2.94 -9.92 11.87
CA ASP A 171 3.93 -10.25 12.89
C ASP A 171 5.32 -10.59 12.31
N ARG A 172 6.28 -10.78 13.21
CA ARG A 172 7.65 -11.15 12.85
C ARG A 172 7.76 -12.46 12.09
N ASP A 173 6.90 -13.42 12.39
CA ASP A 173 6.99 -14.75 11.77
C ASP A 173 6.57 -14.66 10.30
N ARG A 174 5.47 -13.98 10.02
CA ARG A 174 5.00 -13.71 8.67
C ARG A 174 5.99 -12.86 7.87
N LEU A 175 6.54 -11.82 8.50
CA LEU A 175 7.55 -10.96 7.88
C LEU A 175 8.84 -11.76 7.60
N SER A 176 9.30 -12.55 8.55
CA SER A 176 10.50 -13.39 8.40
C SER A 176 10.35 -14.39 7.26
N ALA A 177 9.21 -15.07 7.18
CA ALA A 177 8.90 -15.99 6.09
C ALA A 177 8.97 -15.31 4.72
N ALA A 178 8.38 -14.11 4.59
CA ALA A 178 8.39 -13.33 3.34
C ALA A 178 9.82 -12.91 2.92
N LEU A 179 10.69 -12.63 3.89
CA LEU A 179 12.07 -12.22 3.64
C LEU A 179 13.04 -13.40 3.44
N GLY A 180 12.60 -14.64 3.72
CA GLY A 180 13.48 -15.82 3.76
C GLY A 180 14.55 -15.71 4.85
N ARG A 181 14.23 -15.13 6.00
CA ARG A 181 15.12 -14.87 7.14
C ARG A 181 14.46 -15.28 8.45
N SER A 182 15.25 -15.39 9.51
CA SER A 182 14.73 -15.62 10.86
C SER A 182 14.60 -14.31 11.63
N ASN A 183 13.58 -14.21 12.48
CA ASN A 183 13.40 -13.14 13.48
C ASN A 183 13.52 -11.70 12.93
N SER A 184 12.79 -11.41 11.84
CA SER A 184 12.77 -10.07 11.22
C SER A 184 11.71 -9.20 11.89
N VAL A 185 12.07 -8.47 12.95
CA VAL A 185 11.17 -7.56 13.69
C VAL A 185 11.24 -6.14 13.14
N HIS A 186 12.43 -5.68 12.79
CA HIS A 186 12.70 -4.36 12.23
C HIS A 186 13.41 -4.53 10.89
N VAL A 187 12.98 -3.73 9.91
CA VAL A 187 13.45 -3.79 8.53
C VAL A 187 13.73 -2.39 8.03
N ALA A 188 14.88 -2.20 7.41
CA ALA A 188 15.27 -0.94 6.79
C ALA A 188 15.51 -1.13 5.30
N ILE A 189 14.96 -0.26 4.48
CA ILE A 189 15.23 -0.20 3.04
C ILE A 189 16.16 0.99 2.81
N THR A 190 17.29 0.73 2.17
CA THR A 190 18.38 1.70 1.99
C THR A 190 18.38 2.36 0.61
N ASP A 191 17.86 1.70 -0.40
CA ASP A 191 17.71 2.28 -1.74
C ASP A 191 16.39 3.06 -1.87
N ALA A 192 16.45 4.32 -2.29
CA ALA A 192 15.28 5.19 -2.39
C ALA A 192 14.23 4.67 -3.38
N LYS A 193 14.66 4.11 -4.53
CA LYS A 193 13.73 3.57 -5.54
C LYS A 193 13.09 2.28 -5.04
N ALA A 194 13.81 1.45 -4.28
CA ALA A 194 13.25 0.28 -3.61
C ALA A 194 12.21 0.70 -2.57
N ALA A 195 12.50 1.74 -1.78
CA ALA A 195 11.56 2.30 -0.82
C ALA A 195 10.26 2.79 -1.48
N GLU A 196 10.35 3.50 -2.60
CA GLU A 196 9.18 3.93 -3.37
C GLU A 196 8.35 2.73 -3.88
N ARG A 197 8.99 1.69 -4.42
CA ARG A 197 8.30 0.47 -4.87
C ARG A 197 7.58 -0.23 -3.73
N VAL A 198 8.20 -0.35 -2.56
CA VAL A 198 7.58 -0.96 -1.37
C VAL A 198 6.45 -0.07 -0.85
N LYS A 199 6.70 1.24 -0.71
CA LYS A 199 5.71 2.21 -0.23
C LYS A 199 4.45 2.19 -1.09
N HIS A 200 4.56 2.08 -2.40
CA HIS A 200 3.42 1.96 -3.31
C HIS A 200 2.48 0.78 -2.95
N HIS A 201 3.04 -0.41 -2.68
CA HIS A 201 2.25 -1.57 -2.28
C HIS A 201 1.69 -1.40 -0.87
N LEU A 202 2.51 -0.92 0.05
CA LEU A 202 2.19 -0.74 1.45
C LEU A 202 1.07 0.28 1.67
N ASP A 203 1.15 1.47 1.07
CA ASP A 203 0.16 2.54 1.21
C ASP A 203 -1.23 2.06 0.73
N ARG A 204 -1.28 1.36 -0.40
CA ARG A 204 -2.52 0.80 -0.93
C ARG A 204 -3.12 -0.25 -0.01
N TRP A 205 -2.29 -1.12 0.58
CA TRP A 205 -2.74 -2.12 1.54
C TRP A 205 -3.24 -1.48 2.84
N LEU A 206 -2.44 -0.62 3.46
CA LEU A 206 -2.80 0.07 4.71
C LEU A 206 -4.06 0.92 4.55
N TYR A 207 -4.20 1.64 3.44
CA TYR A 207 -5.41 2.38 3.14
C TYR A 207 -6.63 1.46 3.05
N PHE A 208 -6.52 0.35 2.32
CA PHE A 208 -7.64 -0.56 2.14
C PHE A 208 -8.10 -1.20 3.44
N ILE A 209 -7.18 -1.62 4.32
CA ILE A 209 -7.55 -2.20 5.63
C ILE A 209 -7.92 -1.16 6.69
N GLY A 210 -7.88 0.12 6.35
CA GLY A 210 -8.35 1.19 7.24
C GLY A 210 -7.36 1.65 8.29
N CYS A 211 -6.05 1.40 8.14
CA CYS A 211 -5.03 1.93 9.03
C CYS A 211 -4.98 3.46 8.95
N SER A 212 -5.12 4.12 10.10
CA SER A 212 -5.38 5.56 10.22
C SER A 212 -4.30 6.46 9.61
N ASN A 213 -3.03 6.06 9.65
CA ASN A 213 -1.93 6.85 9.12
C ASN A 213 -1.95 6.93 7.58
N ALA A 214 -2.43 5.88 6.91
CA ALA A 214 -2.57 5.87 5.45
C ALA A 214 -3.82 6.63 4.95
N ARG A 215 -4.85 6.81 5.81
CA ARG A 215 -6.06 7.56 5.45
C ARG A 215 -5.80 9.05 5.24
N GLY A 216 -4.90 9.65 6.02
CA GLY A 216 -4.53 11.07 5.91
C GLY A 216 -3.82 11.35 4.61
N ASP A 217 -2.78 10.58 4.31
CA ASP A 217 -1.93 10.78 3.14
C ASP A 217 -2.67 10.44 1.82
N ALA A 218 -3.44 9.35 1.81
CA ALA A 218 -4.23 8.97 0.63
C ALA A 218 -5.35 9.98 0.34
N LYS A 219 -5.99 10.53 1.37
CA LYS A 219 -7.06 11.52 1.22
C LYS A 219 -6.53 12.90 0.84
N ALA A 220 -5.32 13.26 1.27
CA ALA A 220 -4.62 14.46 0.82
C ALA A 220 -4.26 14.37 -0.67
N ASN A 221 -3.65 13.28 -1.10
CA ASN A 221 -3.32 13.00 -2.50
C ASN A 221 -4.55 12.98 -3.42
N LEU A 222 -5.70 12.47 -2.93
CA LEU A 222 -6.98 12.48 -3.65
C LEU A 222 -7.58 13.89 -3.77
N ARG A 223 -7.41 14.75 -2.75
CA ARG A 223 -7.94 16.13 -2.74
C ARG A 223 -7.15 17.06 -3.64
N GLU A 224 -5.82 16.96 -3.67
CA GLU A 224 -4.97 17.79 -4.52
C GLU A 224 -5.24 17.56 -6.01
N LEU A 225 -5.51 16.32 -6.43
CA LEU A 225 -5.86 15.99 -7.81
C LEU A 225 -7.25 16.52 -8.23
N ASN A 226 -8.20 16.60 -7.28
CA ASN A 226 -9.54 17.12 -7.58
C ASN A 226 -9.61 18.65 -7.54
N ALA A 227 -8.68 19.31 -6.85
CA ALA A 227 -8.60 20.79 -6.78
C ALA A 227 -7.98 21.41 -8.05
N SER A 228 -7.14 20.67 -8.78
CA SER A 228 -6.49 21.17 -10.00
C SER A 228 -7.37 21.10 -11.26
N ASP A 229 -8.49 20.37 -11.24
CA ASP A 229 -9.43 20.25 -12.37
C ASP A 229 -10.62 21.26 -12.28
N GLY A 230 -10.62 22.19 -11.32
CA GLY A 230 -11.70 23.14 -11.05
C GLY A 230 -11.42 24.59 -11.46
N ASN A 231 -10.40 24.85 -12.30
CA ASN A 231 -10.11 26.20 -12.80
C ASN A 231 -10.11 26.25 -14.32
#